data_32d5dee3596a27e0aa9304786bb1aba0
#
_entry.id   32d5dee3596a27e0aa9304786bb1aba0
#
_cell.length_a   1.000
_cell.length_b   1.000
_cell.length_c   1.000
_cell.angle_alpha   90.00
_cell.angle_beta   90.00
_cell.angle_gamma   90.00
#
_symmetry.space_group_name_H-M   'P 1'
#
loop_
_entity.id
_entity.type
_entity.pdbx_description
1 polymer ?
#
loop_
_entity_poly.entity_id
_entity_poly.type
_entity_poly.pdbx_seq_one_letter_code
_entity_poly.pdbx_strand_id
1 'polypeptide(L)'
;MKNFLIYGSYGYTGSLIVEQAIKEGMRPLLAGRDERLLRVQAEKFGLEYRAFSIDDTAALDSALREVDAVLHCAGPFVLTYRQMAEACIRTKRHYVDISGEIEGFEALAAMDEEAKCSGIMLLPGGGFDVVPSDCLIAHVAKKLESATHLEIYIKSIGSGVSR
;
A
#
# COMPACT_ATOMS: atom_id res chain seq x y z
N MET A 1 13.04 -12.30 -9.81
CA MET A 1 12.54 -11.41 -8.76
C MET A 1 11.03 -11.30 -8.94
N LYS A 2 10.24 -11.47 -7.90
CA LYS A 2 8.77 -11.37 -8.03
C LYS A 2 8.40 -9.94 -8.36
N ASN A 3 7.50 -9.75 -9.32
CA ASN A 3 7.07 -8.44 -9.75
C ASN A 3 6.00 -7.89 -8.80
N PHE A 4 6.01 -6.58 -8.55
CA PHE A 4 4.95 -5.92 -7.80
C PHE A 4 4.51 -4.63 -8.49
N LEU A 5 3.25 -4.25 -8.24
CA LEU A 5 2.64 -3.04 -8.77
C LEU A 5 2.56 -1.98 -7.67
N ILE A 6 2.85 -0.73 -7.99
CA ILE A 6 2.61 0.41 -7.10
C ILE A 6 1.44 1.22 -7.67
N TYR A 7 0.26 1.15 -7.01
CA TYR A 7 -0.90 1.95 -7.39
C TYR A 7 -0.88 3.30 -6.67
N GLY A 8 -0.98 4.40 -7.43
CA GLY A 8 -0.74 5.75 -6.91
C GLY A 8 0.75 6.12 -6.91
N SER A 9 1.54 5.55 -7.82
CA SER A 9 3.00 5.68 -7.89
C SER A 9 3.50 7.11 -8.05
N TYR A 10 2.75 8.00 -8.70
CA TYR A 10 3.10 9.41 -8.92
C TYR A 10 2.66 10.33 -7.77
N GLY A 11 1.92 9.82 -6.77
CA GLY A 11 1.63 10.56 -5.54
C GLY A 11 2.91 10.84 -4.73
N TYR A 12 2.82 11.71 -3.72
CA TYR A 12 3.99 12.08 -2.90
C TYR A 12 4.71 10.84 -2.35
N THR A 13 4.03 10.03 -1.56
CA THR A 13 4.63 8.82 -0.95
C THR A 13 4.96 7.76 -2.00
N GLY A 14 4.07 7.55 -2.99
CA GLY A 14 4.32 6.63 -4.08
C GLY A 14 5.60 6.93 -4.85
N SER A 15 5.88 8.21 -5.12
CA SER A 15 7.10 8.64 -5.81
C SER A 15 8.37 8.34 -5.01
N LEU A 16 8.35 8.57 -3.70
CA LEU A 16 9.47 8.24 -2.81
C LEU A 16 9.73 6.72 -2.78
N ILE A 17 8.66 5.93 -2.75
CA ILE A 17 8.77 4.46 -2.77
C ILE A 17 9.34 3.97 -4.11
N VAL A 18 8.89 4.54 -5.24
CA VAL A 18 9.46 4.21 -6.56
C VAL A 18 10.95 4.50 -6.60
N GLU A 19 11.37 5.68 -6.13
CA GLU A 19 12.79 6.06 -6.09
C GLU A 19 13.61 5.10 -5.21
N GLN A 20 13.07 4.70 -4.06
CA GLN A 20 13.74 3.73 -3.19
C GLN A 20 13.79 2.34 -3.82
N ALA A 21 12.71 1.87 -4.44
CA ALA A 21 12.69 0.59 -5.14
C ALA A 21 13.77 0.50 -6.23
N ILE A 22 13.94 1.59 -7.00
CA ILE A 22 14.99 1.65 -8.03
C ILE A 22 16.40 1.59 -7.40
N LYS A 23 16.64 2.29 -6.29
CA LYS A 23 17.92 2.23 -5.56
C LYS A 23 18.26 0.82 -5.08
N GLU A 24 17.24 0.04 -4.70
CA GLU A 24 17.37 -1.36 -4.29
C GLU A 24 17.40 -2.34 -5.50
N GLY A 25 17.45 -1.83 -6.73
CA GLY A 25 17.52 -2.65 -7.95
C GLY A 25 16.20 -3.32 -8.33
N MET A 26 15.08 -2.89 -7.73
CA MET A 26 13.75 -3.38 -8.06
C MET A 26 13.14 -2.61 -9.23
N ARG A 27 12.23 -3.24 -9.97
CA ARG A 27 11.55 -2.64 -11.12
C ARG A 27 10.03 -2.84 -11.00
N PRO A 28 9.35 -2.01 -10.22
CA PRO A 28 7.91 -2.11 -10.05
C PRO A 28 7.14 -1.73 -11.32
N LEU A 29 5.94 -2.28 -11.49
CA LEU A 29 4.95 -1.82 -12.43
C LEU A 29 4.24 -0.59 -11.84
N LEU A 30 4.27 0.55 -12.53
CA LEU A 30 3.63 1.77 -12.07
C LEU A 30 2.15 1.77 -12.43
N ALA A 31 1.28 2.23 -11.52
CA ALA A 31 -0.14 2.33 -11.81
C ALA A 31 -0.84 3.53 -11.13
N GLY A 32 -1.96 3.94 -11.72
CA GLY A 32 -2.79 5.04 -11.23
C GLY A 32 -3.73 5.55 -12.31
N ARG A 33 -4.46 6.64 -12.04
CA ARG A 33 -5.50 7.18 -12.92
C ARG A 33 -4.98 8.14 -14.00
N ASP A 34 -3.93 8.91 -13.69
CA ASP A 34 -3.39 9.94 -14.60
C ASP A 34 -2.27 9.38 -15.47
N GLU A 35 -2.63 9.04 -16.71
CA GLU A 35 -1.70 8.48 -17.69
C GLU A 35 -0.52 9.42 -17.99
N ARG A 36 -0.76 10.73 -18.00
CA ARG A 36 0.28 11.72 -18.30
C ARG A 36 1.37 11.71 -17.22
N LEU A 37 0.97 11.67 -15.94
CA LEU A 37 1.91 11.61 -14.82
C LEU A 37 2.65 10.27 -14.78
N LEU A 38 1.94 9.17 -15.03
CA LEU A 38 2.55 7.84 -15.11
C LEU A 38 3.59 7.75 -16.22
N ARG A 39 3.29 8.27 -17.41
CA ARG A 39 4.22 8.27 -18.54
C ARG A 39 5.50 9.02 -18.21
N VAL A 40 5.41 10.23 -17.64
CA VAL A 40 6.57 11.03 -17.23
C VAL A 40 7.42 10.26 -16.20
N GLN A 41 6.80 9.64 -15.22
CA GLN A 41 7.49 8.86 -14.20
C GLN A 41 8.15 7.60 -14.82
N ALA A 42 7.43 6.90 -15.67
CA ALA A 42 7.92 5.69 -16.35
C ALA A 42 9.13 6.00 -17.25
N GLU A 43 9.08 7.08 -18.04
CA GLU A 43 10.19 7.54 -18.87
C GLU A 43 11.42 7.90 -18.02
N LYS A 44 11.22 8.63 -16.89
CA LYS A 44 12.30 9.00 -15.96
C LYS A 44 13.08 7.79 -15.44
N PHE A 45 12.40 6.69 -15.14
CA PHE A 45 13.00 5.52 -14.49
C PHE A 45 13.14 4.29 -15.42
N GLY A 46 12.67 4.38 -16.67
CA GLY A 46 12.66 3.26 -17.60
C GLY A 46 11.78 2.10 -17.12
N LEU A 47 10.60 2.41 -16.55
CA LEU A 47 9.65 1.44 -16.00
C LEU A 47 8.41 1.31 -16.90
N GLU A 48 7.69 0.21 -16.74
CA GLU A 48 6.37 0.04 -17.36
C GLU A 48 5.27 0.67 -16.51
N TYR A 49 4.15 1.03 -17.14
CA TYR A 49 2.99 1.56 -16.42
C TYR A 49 1.66 1.05 -16.97
N ARG A 50 0.63 1.12 -16.14
CA ARG A 50 -0.77 0.87 -16.50
C ARG A 50 -1.64 2.01 -15.96
N ALA A 51 -2.36 2.69 -16.84
CA ALA A 51 -3.25 3.79 -16.47
C ALA A 51 -4.69 3.28 -16.41
N PHE A 52 -5.29 3.29 -15.21
CA PHE A 52 -6.69 2.90 -15.01
C PHE A 52 -7.25 3.49 -13.70
N SER A 53 -8.58 3.63 -13.63
CA SER A 53 -9.28 3.91 -12.38
C SER A 53 -9.42 2.63 -11.56
N ILE A 54 -9.32 2.75 -10.23
CA ILE A 54 -9.58 1.62 -9.31
C ILE A 54 -11.01 1.07 -9.43
N ASP A 55 -11.93 1.89 -9.96
CA ASP A 55 -13.34 1.52 -10.20
C ASP A 55 -13.51 0.71 -11.50
N ASP A 56 -12.50 0.69 -12.37
CA ASP A 56 -12.49 -0.18 -13.56
C ASP A 56 -12.00 -1.57 -13.16
N THR A 57 -12.93 -2.40 -12.72
CA THR A 57 -12.64 -3.77 -12.25
C THR A 57 -11.90 -4.61 -13.28
N ALA A 58 -12.21 -4.48 -14.56
CA ALA A 58 -11.58 -5.29 -15.61
C ALA A 58 -10.11 -4.89 -15.81
N ALA A 59 -9.83 -3.58 -15.88
CA ALA A 59 -8.48 -3.08 -16.01
C ALA A 59 -7.64 -3.36 -14.76
N LEU A 60 -8.21 -3.18 -13.56
CA LEU A 60 -7.58 -3.49 -12.28
C LEU A 60 -7.19 -4.98 -12.20
N ASP A 61 -8.13 -5.89 -12.45
CA ASP A 61 -7.87 -7.33 -12.44
C ASP A 61 -6.81 -7.73 -13.48
N SER A 62 -6.85 -7.10 -14.67
CA SER A 62 -5.85 -7.35 -15.72
C SER A 62 -4.45 -6.96 -15.27
N ALA A 63 -4.29 -5.76 -14.69
CA ALA A 63 -3.00 -5.29 -14.20
C ALA A 63 -2.47 -6.14 -13.04
N LEU A 64 -3.34 -6.55 -12.11
CA LEU A 64 -2.94 -7.40 -10.99
C LEU A 64 -2.45 -8.79 -11.43
N ARG A 65 -2.99 -9.35 -12.52
CA ARG A 65 -2.49 -10.65 -13.04
C ARG A 65 -1.07 -10.61 -13.57
N GLU A 66 -0.52 -9.43 -13.85
CA GLU A 66 0.87 -9.26 -14.33
C GLU A 66 1.90 -9.32 -13.18
N VAL A 67 1.47 -9.26 -11.91
CA VAL A 67 2.34 -9.12 -10.73
C VAL A 67 2.00 -10.14 -9.65
N ASP A 68 2.85 -10.26 -8.63
CA ASP A 68 2.62 -11.13 -7.48
C ASP A 68 1.97 -10.39 -6.30
N ALA A 69 2.18 -9.06 -6.22
CA ALA A 69 1.67 -8.23 -5.14
C ALA A 69 1.37 -6.81 -5.62
N VAL A 70 0.49 -6.11 -4.91
CA VAL A 70 0.28 -4.67 -5.05
C VAL A 70 0.69 -3.94 -3.78
N LEU A 71 1.37 -2.80 -3.95
CA LEU A 71 1.53 -1.77 -2.94
C LEU A 71 0.58 -0.61 -3.27
N HIS A 72 -0.45 -0.46 -2.46
CA HIS A 72 -1.48 0.54 -2.65
C HIS A 72 -1.12 1.83 -1.93
N CYS A 73 -0.89 2.92 -2.69
CA CYS A 73 -0.47 4.24 -2.19
C CYS A 73 -1.48 5.35 -2.52
N ALA A 74 -2.67 5.02 -3.01
CA ALA A 74 -3.66 6.01 -3.45
C ALA A 74 -4.75 6.22 -2.39
N GLY A 75 -4.54 7.19 -1.51
CA GLY A 75 -5.55 7.64 -0.54
C GLY A 75 -6.61 8.59 -1.16
N PRO A 76 -7.69 8.94 -0.43
CA PRO A 76 -8.04 8.43 0.90
C PRO A 76 -8.33 6.92 0.90
N PHE A 77 -7.70 6.17 1.80
CA PHE A 77 -7.78 4.71 1.77
C PHE A 77 -9.18 4.19 2.06
N VAL A 78 -9.95 4.87 2.92
CA VAL A 78 -11.37 4.55 3.18
C VAL A 78 -12.22 4.44 1.90
N LEU A 79 -11.82 5.12 0.82
CA LEU A 79 -12.54 5.09 -0.46
C LEU A 79 -11.96 4.08 -1.46
N THR A 80 -10.78 3.51 -1.19
CA THR A 80 -10.04 2.76 -2.22
C THR A 80 -9.58 1.36 -1.80
N TYR A 81 -9.47 1.09 -0.49
CA TYR A 81 -8.98 -0.20 0.01
C TYR A 81 -9.84 -1.38 -0.45
N ARG A 82 -11.18 -1.22 -0.42
CA ARG A 82 -12.12 -2.31 -0.70
C ARG A 82 -11.97 -2.83 -2.13
N GLN A 83 -12.01 -1.94 -3.11
CA GLN A 83 -11.87 -2.31 -4.53
C GLN A 83 -10.56 -3.05 -4.78
N MET A 84 -9.47 -2.55 -4.22
CA MET A 84 -8.15 -3.15 -4.38
C MET A 84 -8.05 -4.51 -3.69
N ALA A 85 -8.52 -4.63 -2.44
CA ALA A 85 -8.47 -5.88 -1.68
C ALA A 85 -9.34 -6.98 -2.32
N GLU A 86 -10.57 -6.65 -2.73
CA GLU A 86 -11.44 -7.57 -3.45
C GLU A 86 -10.82 -8.04 -4.78
N ALA A 87 -10.16 -7.13 -5.52
CA ALA A 87 -9.43 -7.49 -6.72
C ALA A 87 -8.24 -8.41 -6.43
N CYS A 88 -7.52 -8.18 -5.33
CA CYS A 88 -6.43 -9.05 -4.89
C CYS A 88 -6.93 -10.46 -4.54
N ILE A 89 -8.07 -10.60 -3.87
CA ILE A 89 -8.71 -11.88 -3.58
C ILE A 89 -9.10 -12.59 -4.89
N ARG A 90 -9.78 -11.90 -5.81
CA ARG A 90 -10.22 -12.46 -7.11
C ARG A 90 -9.04 -12.91 -7.99
N THR A 91 -7.95 -12.14 -7.98
CA THR A 91 -6.79 -12.40 -8.84
C THR A 91 -5.71 -13.23 -8.15
N LYS A 92 -5.88 -13.54 -6.86
CA LYS A 92 -4.92 -14.25 -6.00
C LYS A 92 -3.57 -13.54 -5.93
N ARG A 93 -3.58 -12.25 -5.59
CA ARG A 93 -2.39 -11.42 -5.42
C ARG A 93 -2.32 -10.86 -4.01
N HIS A 94 -1.11 -10.68 -3.51
CA HIS A 94 -0.91 -10.10 -2.18
C HIS A 94 -1.22 -8.61 -2.18
N TYR A 95 -1.82 -8.14 -1.11
CA TYR A 95 -2.16 -6.73 -0.88
C TYR A 95 -1.30 -6.14 0.23
N VAL A 96 -0.73 -4.97 -0.01
CA VAL A 96 -0.09 -4.13 1.00
C VAL A 96 -0.54 -2.69 0.78
N ASP A 97 -0.84 -1.95 1.84
CA ASP A 97 -1.05 -0.50 1.77
C ASP A 97 -0.25 0.24 2.84
N ILE A 98 -0.28 1.57 2.75
CA ILE A 98 0.40 2.47 3.68
C ILE A 98 -0.59 3.27 4.53
N SER A 99 -1.83 2.79 4.70
CA SER A 99 -2.88 3.46 5.47
C SER A 99 -2.58 3.49 6.97
N GLY A 100 -3.26 4.40 7.68
CA GLY A 100 -3.33 4.44 9.14
C GLY A 100 -4.79 4.49 9.63
N GLU A 101 -5.74 4.10 8.78
CA GLU A 101 -7.18 4.26 9.01
C GLU A 101 -7.78 3.00 9.65
N ILE A 102 -8.25 3.09 10.89
CA ILE A 102 -8.80 1.97 11.67
C ILE A 102 -9.95 1.26 10.92
N GLU A 103 -10.83 2.02 10.27
CA GLU A 103 -11.94 1.47 9.50
C GLU A 103 -11.46 0.53 8.39
N GLY A 104 -10.39 0.90 7.69
CA GLY A 104 -9.74 0.06 6.68
C GLY A 104 -9.15 -1.21 7.28
N PHE A 105 -8.52 -1.12 8.45
CA PHE A 105 -7.95 -2.27 9.15
C PHE A 105 -9.01 -3.30 9.54
N GLU A 106 -10.10 -2.84 10.16
CA GLU A 106 -11.21 -3.71 10.57
C GLU A 106 -11.89 -4.37 9.36
N ALA A 107 -12.09 -3.59 8.30
CA ALA A 107 -12.70 -4.13 7.08
C ALA A 107 -11.83 -5.18 6.38
N LEU A 108 -10.51 -4.96 6.32
CA LEU A 108 -9.58 -5.94 5.75
C LEU A 108 -9.41 -7.16 6.65
N ALA A 109 -9.45 -6.99 7.98
CA ALA A 109 -9.48 -8.10 8.92
C ALA A 109 -10.73 -8.98 8.74
N ALA A 110 -11.88 -8.38 8.43
CA ALA A 110 -13.10 -9.13 8.14
C ALA A 110 -13.01 -9.99 6.86
N MET A 111 -12.06 -9.70 5.95
CA MET A 111 -11.80 -10.47 4.72
C MET A 111 -10.75 -11.59 4.93
N ASP A 112 -10.26 -11.81 6.15
CA ASP A 112 -9.13 -12.71 6.44
C ASP A 112 -9.39 -14.17 5.99
N GLU A 113 -10.58 -14.69 6.21
CA GLU A 113 -10.93 -16.06 5.78
C GLU A 113 -10.95 -16.20 4.25
N GLU A 114 -11.46 -15.20 3.53
CA GLU A 114 -11.46 -15.19 2.06
C GLU A 114 -10.01 -15.10 1.53
N ALA A 115 -9.18 -14.27 2.16
CA ALA A 115 -7.77 -14.13 1.82
C ALA A 115 -7.01 -15.45 2.04
N LYS A 116 -7.22 -16.14 3.17
CA LYS A 116 -6.66 -17.47 3.47
C LYS A 116 -7.08 -18.50 2.44
N CYS A 117 -8.37 -18.57 2.11
CA CYS A 117 -8.88 -19.47 1.08
C CYS A 117 -8.27 -19.20 -0.30
N SER A 118 -7.96 -17.95 -0.59
CA SER A 118 -7.29 -17.53 -1.83
C SER A 118 -5.77 -17.70 -1.81
N GLY A 119 -5.17 -18.01 -0.66
CA GLY A 119 -3.74 -18.16 -0.47
C GLY A 119 -2.96 -16.86 -0.56
N ILE A 120 -3.57 -15.73 -0.15
CA ILE A 120 -2.97 -14.40 -0.21
C ILE A 120 -2.86 -13.76 1.18
N MET A 121 -2.06 -12.69 1.24
CA MET A 121 -1.92 -11.82 2.41
C MET A 121 -2.62 -10.49 2.12
N LEU A 122 -3.39 -9.98 3.09
CA LEU A 122 -3.86 -8.61 3.15
C LEU A 122 -3.12 -7.93 4.31
N LEU A 123 -2.24 -6.98 4.00
CA LEU A 123 -1.41 -6.26 4.97
C LEU A 123 -1.67 -4.75 4.87
N PRO A 124 -2.65 -4.22 5.63
CA PRO A 124 -2.80 -2.76 5.76
C PRO A 124 -1.73 -2.18 6.69
N GLY A 125 -1.51 -0.87 6.57
CA GLY A 125 -0.66 -0.13 7.50
C GLY A 125 0.84 -0.40 7.37
N GLY A 126 1.32 -0.86 6.22
CA GLY A 126 2.74 -1.02 5.94
C GLY A 126 3.48 0.30 5.72
N GLY A 127 3.00 1.40 6.33
CA GLY A 127 3.49 2.76 6.16
C GLY A 127 4.10 3.39 7.41
N PHE A 128 4.53 4.65 7.25
CA PHE A 128 5.19 5.42 8.31
C PHE A 128 4.29 5.66 9.53
N ASP A 129 3.00 5.84 9.31
CA ASP A 129 2.06 6.18 10.40
C ASP A 129 1.84 5.02 11.40
N VAL A 130 2.14 3.78 11.00
CA VAL A 130 1.90 2.57 11.80
C VAL A 130 3.20 1.87 12.18
N VAL A 131 4.04 1.53 11.21
CA VAL A 131 5.21 0.66 11.45
C VAL A 131 6.18 1.18 12.52
N PRO A 132 6.62 2.45 12.53
CA PRO A 132 7.53 2.95 13.55
C PRO A 132 6.93 2.98 14.95
N SER A 133 5.66 3.37 15.09
CA SER A 133 4.96 3.44 16.38
C SER A 133 4.75 2.05 16.95
N ASP A 134 4.27 1.10 16.18
CA ASP A 134 4.03 -0.27 16.61
C ASP A 134 5.34 -0.99 16.98
N CYS A 135 6.39 -0.81 16.18
CA CYS A 135 7.69 -1.36 16.50
C CYS A 135 8.28 -0.76 17.79
N LEU A 136 8.10 0.56 18.01
CA LEU A 136 8.53 1.22 19.23
C LEU A 136 7.76 0.71 20.45
N ILE A 137 6.44 0.60 20.37
CA ILE A 137 5.58 0.05 21.40
C ILE A 137 6.02 -1.36 21.77
N ALA A 138 6.16 -2.23 20.77
CA ALA A 138 6.58 -3.61 20.97
C ALA A 138 7.99 -3.69 21.62
N HIS A 139 8.91 -2.80 21.25
CA HIS A 139 10.25 -2.73 21.84
C HIS A 139 10.21 -2.31 23.30
N VAL A 140 9.41 -1.29 23.64
CA VAL A 140 9.28 -0.80 25.04
C VAL A 140 8.56 -1.81 25.91
N ALA A 141 7.46 -2.40 25.41
CA ALA A 141 6.65 -3.39 26.14
C ALA A 141 7.50 -4.61 26.58
N LYS A 142 8.46 -5.06 25.76
CA LYS A 142 9.36 -6.16 26.12
C LYS A 142 10.27 -5.88 27.32
N LYS A 143 10.41 -4.61 27.74
CA LYS A 143 11.23 -4.20 28.88
C LYS A 143 10.43 -4.07 30.19
N LEU A 144 9.13 -4.29 30.13
CA LEU A 144 8.21 -4.19 31.26
C LEU A 144 7.68 -5.57 31.61
N GLU A 145 7.61 -5.90 32.91
CA GLU A 145 7.02 -7.16 33.38
C GLU A 145 5.50 -7.18 33.14
N SER A 146 4.85 -6.04 33.29
CA SER A 146 3.42 -5.86 33.05
C SER A 146 3.15 -4.42 32.61
N ALA A 147 2.52 -4.24 31.44
CA ALA A 147 2.09 -2.95 30.94
C ALA A 147 0.55 -2.90 30.95
N THR A 148 -0.03 -2.00 31.74
CA THR A 148 -1.48 -1.82 31.89
C THR A 148 -1.98 -0.52 31.25
N HIS A 149 -1.06 0.35 30.83
CA HIS A 149 -1.39 1.65 30.25
C HIS A 149 -0.37 1.99 29.16
N LEU A 150 -0.86 2.55 28.04
CA LEU A 150 -0.05 3.02 26.91
C LEU A 150 -0.50 4.42 26.50
N GLU A 151 0.44 5.34 26.42
CA GLU A 151 0.23 6.66 25.83
C GLU A 151 1.25 6.89 24.72
N ILE A 152 0.78 7.35 23.57
CA ILE A 152 1.61 7.67 22.40
C ILE A 152 1.46 9.15 22.09
N TYR A 153 2.58 9.88 22.07
CA TYR A 153 2.61 11.29 21.71
C TYR A 153 3.23 11.46 20.32
N ILE A 154 2.42 11.94 19.37
CA ILE A 154 2.86 12.24 18.00
C ILE A 154 2.91 13.75 17.81
N LYS A 155 4.08 14.28 17.44
CA LYS A 155 4.26 15.70 17.13
C LYS A 155 4.56 15.88 15.65
N SER A 156 3.65 16.52 14.93
CA SER A 156 3.89 16.96 13.55
C SER A 156 4.63 18.29 13.54
N ILE A 157 5.73 18.37 12.79
CA ILE A 157 6.49 19.60 12.57
C ILE A 157 6.32 19.97 11.09
N GLY A 158 5.51 20.98 10.83
CA GLY A 158 5.18 21.44 9.48
C GLY A 158 3.80 20.95 9.01
N SER A 159 3.08 21.82 8.30
CA SER A 159 1.76 21.52 7.74
C SER A 159 1.89 21.17 6.27
N GLY A 160 2.20 19.94 5.95
CA GLY A 160 2.11 19.41 4.59
C GLY A 160 1.05 18.32 4.53
N VAL A 161 -0.17 18.67 4.11
CA VAL A 161 -1.12 17.66 3.67
C VAL A 161 -0.80 17.34 2.23
N SER A 162 -0.39 16.12 1.94
CA SER A 162 -0.28 15.63 0.56
C SER A 162 -1.69 15.60 -0.06
N ARG A 163 -1.90 16.38 -1.12
CA ARG A 163 -3.12 16.33 -1.93
C ARG A 163 -2.97 15.32 -3.04
#